data_c80540ff32b36ff63e5e47cdc00e11bd
#
_entry.id   c80540ff32b36ff63e5e47cdc00e11bd
#
_cell.length_a   1.000
_cell.length_b   1.000
_cell.length_c   1.000
_cell.angle_alpha   90.00
_cell.angle_beta   90.00
_cell.angle_gamma   90.00
#
_symmetry.space_group_name_H-M   'P 1'
#
loop_
_entity.id
_entity.type
_entity.pdbx_description
1 polymer ?
#
loop_
_entity_poly.entity_id
_entity_poly.type
_entity_poly.pdbx_seq_one_letter_code
_entity_poly.pdbx_strand_id
1 'polypeptide(L)'
;MHPVPPDVIAGPRLDLVLVTVEQLLARAASDGPVPLGYDDPTDVLRPEDSPLHHRVPQVLADPSVNPWLVRLAVLRETGEIVGLVNFHAPPDSDGMVEIGYRVVPGFRRRGYATEMARTMWAYAAAHPDVRTLRATFSPDNDGSRSIIEAAGLVLVGEQDDPEDGLELIYEIPARDYRP
;
A
#
# COMPACT_ATOMS: atom_id res chain seq x y z
N MET A 1 21.15 -12.63 4.09
CA MET A 1 20.46 -11.38 4.49
C MET A 1 19.50 -11.08 3.34
N HIS A 2 18.19 -11.16 3.60
CA HIS A 2 17.19 -10.81 2.59
C HIS A 2 17.21 -9.30 2.36
N PRO A 3 17.00 -8.83 1.13
CA PRO A 3 16.95 -7.39 0.85
C PRO A 3 15.75 -6.78 1.57
N VAL A 4 15.99 -5.69 2.33
CA VAL A 4 14.93 -4.90 2.97
C VAL A 4 14.42 -3.88 1.95
N PRO A 5 13.09 -3.63 1.86
CA PRO A 5 12.56 -2.57 1.01
C PRO A 5 13.24 -1.22 1.26
N PRO A 6 13.63 -0.46 0.22
CA PRO A 6 14.25 0.84 0.37
C PRO A 6 13.26 1.88 0.93
N ASP A 7 13.78 2.97 1.51
CA ASP A 7 12.93 4.05 2.03
C ASP A 7 12.10 4.74 0.93
N VAL A 8 12.59 4.76 -0.30
CA VAL A 8 11.88 5.32 -1.45
C VAL A 8 11.86 4.30 -2.59
N ILE A 9 10.66 4.00 -3.11
CA ILE A 9 10.48 3.25 -4.35
C ILE A 9 9.98 4.24 -5.41
N ALA A 10 10.83 4.49 -6.42
CA ALA A 10 10.53 5.48 -7.44
C ALA A 10 9.61 4.92 -8.53
N GLY A 11 8.50 5.61 -8.79
CA GLY A 11 7.61 5.39 -9.93
C GLY A 11 7.85 6.42 -11.05
N PRO A 12 7.06 6.42 -12.13
CA PRO A 12 7.16 7.40 -13.21
C PRO A 12 6.96 8.86 -12.77
N ARG A 13 5.94 9.14 -11.96
CA ARG A 13 5.58 10.48 -11.46
C ARG A 13 5.62 10.57 -9.93
N LEU A 14 5.48 9.42 -9.26
CA LEU A 14 5.37 9.30 -7.81
C LEU A 14 6.64 8.73 -7.21
N ASP A 15 7.04 9.26 -6.07
CA ASP A 15 7.94 8.61 -5.13
C ASP A 15 7.10 7.98 -4.00
N LEU A 16 7.26 6.68 -3.79
CA LEU A 16 6.59 5.95 -2.72
C LEU A 16 7.52 5.95 -1.50
N VAL A 17 7.30 6.90 -0.60
CA VAL A 17 8.18 7.19 0.54
C VAL A 17 7.71 6.46 1.79
N LEU A 18 8.58 5.69 2.41
CA LEU A 18 8.28 4.95 3.63
C LEU A 18 7.89 5.89 4.77
N VAL A 19 6.75 5.63 5.41
CA VAL A 19 6.39 6.26 6.68
C VAL A 19 7.18 5.55 7.78
N THR A 20 7.98 6.30 8.53
CA THR A 20 8.81 5.72 9.59
C THR A 20 7.99 5.24 10.78
N VAL A 21 8.54 4.30 11.55
CA VAL A 21 7.91 3.86 12.82
C VAL A 21 7.61 5.05 13.73
N GLU A 22 8.55 6.00 13.82
CA GLU A 22 8.39 7.22 14.63
C GLU A 22 7.18 8.05 14.15
N GLN A 23 7.03 8.25 12.85
CA GLN A 23 5.90 8.98 12.26
C GLN A 23 4.56 8.26 12.50
N LEU A 24 4.52 6.93 12.34
CA LEU A 24 3.32 6.12 12.62
C LEU A 24 2.89 6.25 14.09
N LEU A 25 3.84 6.11 15.03
CA LEU A 25 3.57 6.20 16.44
C LEU A 25 3.20 7.63 16.87
N ALA A 26 3.89 8.64 16.34
CA ALA A 26 3.58 10.05 16.59
C ALA A 26 2.15 10.38 16.13
N ARG A 27 1.75 9.91 14.93
CA ARG A 27 0.40 10.15 14.42
C ARG A 27 -0.67 9.42 15.25
N ALA A 28 -0.39 8.19 15.68
CA ALA A 28 -1.32 7.42 16.52
C ALA A 28 -1.51 8.04 17.93
N ALA A 29 -0.51 8.77 18.42
CA ALA A 29 -0.56 9.45 19.73
C ALA A 29 -1.07 10.90 19.64
N SER A 30 -1.35 11.43 18.43
CA SER A 30 -1.74 12.81 18.20
C SER A 30 -3.21 12.92 17.76
N ASP A 31 -3.91 13.93 18.23
CA ASP A 31 -5.26 14.29 17.76
C ASP A 31 -5.24 15.07 16.43
N GLY A 32 -4.08 15.35 15.88
CA GLY A 32 -3.90 16.11 14.65
C GLY A 32 -2.73 15.63 13.79
N PRO A 33 -2.51 16.25 12.62
CA PRO A 33 -1.47 15.86 11.68
C PRO A 33 -0.07 15.96 12.29
N VAL A 34 0.83 15.12 11.81
CA VAL A 34 2.26 15.13 12.18
C VAL A 34 3.11 15.47 10.96
N PRO A 35 4.31 16.07 11.17
CA PRO A 35 5.19 16.38 10.03
C PRO A 35 5.63 15.10 9.30
N LEU A 36 5.33 15.02 8.00
CA LEU A 36 5.74 13.92 7.12
C LEU A 36 6.89 14.32 6.18
N GLY A 37 7.32 15.59 6.21
CA GLY A 37 8.38 16.11 5.33
C GLY A 37 7.91 16.51 3.93
N TYR A 38 6.62 16.41 3.66
CA TYR A 38 5.98 16.72 2.39
C TYR A 38 4.70 17.53 2.60
N ASP A 39 4.15 18.11 1.53
CA ASP A 39 2.90 18.85 1.60
C ASP A 39 1.71 17.90 1.74
N ASP A 40 1.06 17.95 2.91
CA ASP A 40 -0.09 17.08 3.26
C ASP A 40 -1.30 17.93 3.69
N PRO A 41 -2.01 18.55 2.72
CA PRO A 41 -3.16 19.38 3.03
C PRO A 41 -4.37 18.59 3.55
N THR A 42 -4.32 17.25 3.52
CA THR A 42 -5.47 16.39 3.82
C THR A 42 -5.32 15.57 5.09
N ASP A 43 -4.16 15.66 5.76
CA ASP A 43 -3.80 14.73 6.85
C ASP A 43 -4.00 13.29 6.38
N VAL A 44 -3.18 12.86 5.42
CA VAL A 44 -3.33 11.57 4.74
C VAL A 44 -3.30 10.37 5.69
N LEU A 45 -2.61 10.51 6.84
CA LEU A 45 -2.55 9.50 7.91
C LEU A 45 -3.69 9.64 8.94
N ARG A 46 -4.76 10.36 8.65
CA ARG A 46 -5.92 10.45 9.54
C ARG A 46 -6.44 9.04 9.89
N PRO A 47 -6.67 8.73 11.18
CA PRO A 47 -6.99 7.37 11.63
C PRO A 47 -8.17 6.72 10.90
N GLU A 48 -9.23 7.49 10.65
CA GLU A 48 -10.44 7.01 9.98
C GLU A 48 -10.26 6.77 8.47
N ASP A 49 -9.19 7.28 7.90
CA ASP A 49 -8.91 7.23 6.46
C ASP A 49 -7.62 6.46 6.11
N SER A 50 -6.92 5.92 7.10
CA SER A 50 -5.62 5.26 6.90
C SER A 50 -5.55 3.92 7.64
N PRO A 51 -4.63 3.02 7.25
CA PRO A 51 -4.49 1.72 7.90
C PRO A 51 -3.77 1.77 9.26
N LEU A 52 -3.72 2.91 9.95
CA LEU A 52 -2.97 3.08 11.20
C LEU A 52 -3.37 2.08 12.28
N HIS A 53 -4.68 1.83 12.44
CA HIS A 53 -5.19 0.90 13.45
C HIS A 53 -4.69 -0.54 13.27
N HIS A 54 -4.36 -0.94 12.04
CA HIS A 54 -3.73 -2.23 11.76
C HIS A 54 -2.19 -2.16 11.87
N ARG A 55 -1.57 -1.08 11.37
CA ARG A 55 -0.11 -0.99 11.20
C ARG A 55 0.63 -0.63 12.47
N VAL A 56 0.04 0.20 13.34
CA VAL A 56 0.64 0.56 14.63
C VAL A 56 0.85 -0.66 15.54
N PRO A 57 -0.12 -1.56 15.75
CA PRO A 57 0.13 -2.78 16.50
C PRO A 57 1.24 -3.67 15.89
N GLN A 58 1.34 -3.72 14.56
CA GLN A 58 2.39 -4.50 13.89
C GLN A 58 3.79 -3.96 14.20
N VAL A 59 4.02 -2.64 14.04
CA VAL A 59 5.34 -2.05 14.32
C VAL A 59 5.69 -2.01 15.80
N LEU A 60 4.70 -2.01 16.70
CA LEU A 60 4.93 -2.15 18.14
C LEU A 60 5.36 -3.58 18.50
N ALA A 61 4.80 -4.60 17.83
CA ALA A 61 5.17 -5.99 18.03
C ALA A 61 6.53 -6.32 17.43
N ASP A 62 6.79 -5.83 16.21
CA ASP A 62 8.05 -6.03 15.49
C ASP A 62 8.34 -4.83 14.56
N PRO A 63 9.21 -3.89 14.97
CA PRO A 63 9.56 -2.75 14.12
C PRO A 63 10.22 -3.12 12.79
N SER A 64 10.77 -4.34 12.66
CA SER A 64 11.45 -4.79 11.44
C SER A 64 10.51 -5.01 10.26
N VAL A 65 9.19 -5.11 10.50
CA VAL A 65 8.19 -5.25 9.43
C VAL A 65 7.90 -3.93 8.71
N ASN A 66 8.24 -2.78 9.32
CA ASN A 66 7.89 -1.44 8.81
C ASN A 66 8.23 -1.21 7.33
N PRO A 67 9.37 -1.66 6.78
CA PRO A 67 9.72 -1.44 5.38
C PRO A 67 8.68 -1.95 4.36
N TRP A 68 7.85 -2.92 4.75
CA TRP A 68 6.76 -3.46 3.92
C TRP A 68 5.45 -2.69 4.04
N LEU A 69 5.31 -1.85 5.06
CA LEU A 69 4.05 -1.23 5.42
C LEU A 69 3.80 0.08 4.66
N VAL A 70 3.38 1.12 5.37
CA VAL A 70 2.80 2.33 4.78
C VAL A 70 3.82 3.19 4.06
N ARG A 71 3.48 3.60 2.84
CA ARG A 71 4.22 4.58 2.05
C ARG A 71 3.31 5.72 1.62
N LEU A 72 3.84 6.93 1.71
CA LEU A 72 3.25 8.12 1.09
C LEU A 72 3.47 8.02 -0.42
N ALA A 73 2.43 8.30 -1.20
CA ALA A 73 2.57 8.55 -2.62
C ALA A 73 2.79 10.06 -2.83
N VAL A 74 4.03 10.45 -3.07
CA VAL A 74 4.43 11.86 -3.22
C VAL A 74 4.59 12.19 -4.69
N LEU A 75 3.88 13.22 -5.16
CA LEU A 75 4.04 13.71 -6.53
C LEU A 75 5.38 14.41 -6.66
N ARG A 76 6.28 13.88 -7.49
CA ARG A 76 7.67 14.37 -7.62
C ARG A 76 7.75 15.83 -8.08
N GLU A 77 6.79 16.24 -8.90
CA GLU A 77 6.77 17.60 -9.47
C GLU A 77 6.49 18.67 -8.42
N THR A 78 5.61 18.40 -7.46
CA THR A 78 5.11 19.41 -6.51
C THR A 78 5.48 19.13 -5.06
N GLY A 79 5.84 17.89 -4.71
CA GLY A 79 6.05 17.47 -3.33
C GLY A 79 4.76 17.20 -2.56
N GLU A 80 3.59 17.23 -3.22
CA GLU A 80 2.29 16.96 -2.59
C GLU A 80 2.08 15.47 -2.37
N ILE A 81 1.51 15.12 -1.23
CA ILE A 81 1.05 13.76 -0.94
C ILE A 81 -0.31 13.56 -1.61
N VAL A 82 -0.38 12.61 -2.55
CA VAL A 82 -1.59 12.31 -3.33
C VAL A 82 -2.30 11.03 -2.88
N GLY A 83 -1.71 10.29 -1.96
CA GLY A 83 -2.30 9.05 -1.44
C GLY A 83 -1.37 8.23 -0.56
N LEU A 84 -1.85 7.04 -0.21
CA LEU A 84 -1.12 6.01 0.53
C LEU A 84 -1.12 4.70 -0.25
N VAL A 85 -0.05 3.94 -0.10
CA VAL A 85 0.04 2.55 -0.53
C VAL A 85 0.78 1.74 0.52
N ASN A 86 0.41 0.47 0.72
CA ASN A 86 1.07 -0.41 1.67
C ASN A 86 0.96 -1.87 1.23
N PHE A 87 1.83 -2.73 1.74
CA PHE A 87 1.46 -4.13 1.93
C PHE A 87 0.84 -4.32 3.31
N HIS A 88 -0.03 -5.32 3.46
CA HIS A 88 -0.69 -5.61 4.73
C HIS A 88 0.29 -6.20 5.75
N ALA A 89 1.34 -6.88 5.27
CA ALA A 89 2.42 -7.47 6.05
C ALA A 89 3.64 -7.72 5.14
N PRO A 90 4.82 -8.10 5.71
CA PRO A 90 5.87 -8.76 4.96
C PRO A 90 5.38 -10.05 4.28
N PRO A 91 6.13 -10.63 3.33
CA PRO A 91 5.80 -11.95 2.77
C PRO A 91 5.55 -12.97 3.88
N ASP A 92 4.43 -13.67 3.82
CA ASP A 92 4.09 -14.74 4.76
C ASP A 92 4.94 -16.01 4.49
N SER A 93 4.63 -17.11 5.20
CA SER A 93 5.33 -18.38 5.04
C SER A 93 5.25 -18.95 3.62
N ASP A 94 4.20 -18.59 2.86
CA ASP A 94 3.98 -19.01 1.48
C ASP A 94 4.52 -17.99 0.47
N GLY A 95 5.06 -16.87 0.95
CA GLY A 95 5.61 -15.78 0.15
C GLY A 95 4.52 -14.88 -0.47
N MET A 96 3.34 -14.80 0.13
CA MET A 96 2.27 -13.93 -0.32
C MET A 96 2.41 -12.53 0.29
N VAL A 97 2.20 -11.51 -0.52
CA VAL A 97 2.01 -10.12 -0.09
C VAL A 97 0.70 -9.58 -0.63
N GLU A 98 -0.03 -8.86 0.21
CA GLU A 98 -1.30 -8.24 -0.12
C GLU A 98 -1.21 -6.73 -0.10
N ILE A 99 -1.66 -6.07 -1.19
CA ILE A 99 -1.57 -4.63 -1.35
C ILE A 99 -2.87 -3.93 -0.94
N GLY A 100 -2.71 -2.77 -0.28
CA GLY A 100 -3.77 -1.78 -0.10
C GLY A 100 -3.30 -0.41 -0.61
N TYR A 101 -4.19 0.37 -1.22
CA TYR A 101 -3.90 1.72 -1.67
C TYR A 101 -5.12 2.63 -1.63
N ARG A 102 -4.86 3.91 -1.45
CA ARG A 102 -5.88 4.97 -1.45
C ARG A 102 -5.34 6.25 -2.06
N VAL A 103 -6.10 6.86 -2.96
CA VAL A 103 -5.84 8.19 -3.50
C VAL A 103 -6.72 9.21 -2.79
N VAL A 104 -6.12 10.31 -2.34
CA VAL A 104 -6.81 11.46 -1.77
C VAL A 104 -7.86 11.98 -2.75
N PRO A 105 -9.10 12.32 -2.30
CA PRO A 105 -10.22 12.66 -3.18
C PRO A 105 -9.89 13.67 -4.28
N GLY A 106 -9.18 14.76 -3.97
CA GLY A 106 -8.80 15.81 -4.92
C GLY A 106 -7.83 15.36 -6.03
N PHE A 107 -7.20 14.18 -5.88
CA PHE A 107 -6.23 13.64 -6.82
C PHE A 107 -6.71 12.39 -7.57
N ARG A 108 -7.95 11.96 -7.34
CA ARG A 108 -8.54 10.79 -8.01
C ARG A 108 -8.68 11.00 -9.52
N ARG A 109 -8.83 9.88 -10.26
CA ARG A 109 -9.05 9.82 -11.72
C ARG A 109 -7.90 10.44 -12.56
N ARG A 110 -6.69 10.48 -11.99
CA ARG A 110 -5.44 10.94 -12.66
C ARG A 110 -4.44 9.79 -12.88
N GLY A 111 -4.85 8.53 -12.63
CA GLY A 111 -4.01 7.34 -12.80
C GLY A 111 -3.04 7.07 -11.64
N TYR A 112 -3.10 7.81 -10.53
CA TYR A 112 -2.16 7.63 -9.42
C TYR A 112 -2.34 6.29 -8.70
N ALA A 113 -3.57 5.78 -8.52
CA ALA A 113 -3.79 4.47 -7.94
C ALA A 113 -3.13 3.35 -8.78
N THR A 114 -3.28 3.40 -10.09
CA THR A 114 -2.64 2.46 -11.02
C THR A 114 -1.12 2.52 -10.91
N GLU A 115 -0.56 3.74 -10.84
CA GLU A 115 0.88 3.92 -10.73
C GLU A 115 1.43 3.40 -9.39
N MET A 116 0.76 3.72 -8.26
CA MET A 116 1.10 3.18 -6.94
C MET A 116 1.12 1.65 -6.94
N ALA A 117 0.03 1.04 -7.41
CA ALA A 117 -0.11 -0.41 -7.42
C ALA A 117 0.98 -1.07 -8.29
N ARG A 118 1.18 -0.59 -9.51
CA ARG A 118 2.21 -1.13 -10.42
C ARG A 118 3.61 -0.99 -9.86
N THR A 119 3.94 0.16 -9.27
CA THR A 119 5.26 0.41 -8.69
C THR A 119 5.53 -0.54 -7.51
N MET A 120 4.55 -0.71 -6.62
CA MET A 120 4.67 -1.63 -5.48
C MET A 120 4.75 -3.09 -5.91
N TRP A 121 3.91 -3.52 -6.86
CA TRP A 121 3.95 -4.90 -7.37
C TRP A 121 5.24 -5.20 -8.14
N ALA A 122 5.75 -4.25 -8.94
CA ALA A 122 7.04 -4.43 -9.62
C ALA A 122 8.17 -4.62 -8.62
N TYR A 123 8.16 -3.83 -7.54
CA TYR A 123 9.11 -3.99 -6.43
C TYR A 123 8.96 -5.38 -5.78
N ALA A 124 7.74 -5.75 -5.38
CA ALA A 124 7.48 -7.02 -4.70
C ALA A 124 7.81 -8.22 -5.58
N ALA A 125 7.43 -8.21 -6.86
CA ALA A 125 7.71 -9.31 -7.80
C ALA A 125 9.21 -9.55 -8.03
N ALA A 126 10.05 -8.53 -7.82
CA ALA A 126 11.50 -8.66 -7.89
C ALA A 126 12.13 -9.16 -6.57
N HIS A 127 11.36 -9.22 -5.48
CA HIS A 127 11.87 -9.63 -4.18
C HIS A 127 11.96 -11.17 -4.07
N PRO A 128 13.06 -11.75 -3.60
CA PRO A 128 13.28 -13.21 -3.61
C PRO A 128 12.31 -14.00 -2.73
N ASP A 129 11.75 -13.37 -1.70
CA ASP A 129 10.83 -14.03 -0.76
C ASP A 129 9.36 -13.92 -1.22
N VAL A 130 9.06 -13.12 -2.26
CA VAL A 130 7.70 -12.95 -2.76
C VAL A 130 7.40 -13.96 -3.87
N ARG A 131 6.33 -14.70 -3.71
CA ARG A 131 5.85 -15.72 -4.66
C ARG A 131 4.47 -15.41 -5.23
N THR A 132 3.63 -14.71 -4.44
CA THR A 132 2.25 -14.37 -4.81
C THR A 132 1.96 -12.92 -4.50
N LEU A 133 1.41 -12.21 -5.47
CA LEU A 133 0.85 -10.87 -5.30
C LEU A 133 -0.65 -11.01 -5.17
N ARG A 134 -1.22 -10.45 -4.08
CA ARG A 134 -2.66 -10.47 -3.79
C ARG A 134 -3.20 -9.06 -3.67
N ALA A 135 -4.47 -8.90 -4.02
CA ALA A 135 -5.30 -7.76 -3.68
C ALA A 135 -6.70 -8.25 -3.32
N THR A 136 -7.29 -7.67 -2.27
CA THR A 136 -8.68 -7.88 -1.87
C THR A 136 -9.45 -6.56 -1.96
N PHE A 137 -10.71 -6.63 -2.30
CA PHE A 137 -11.58 -5.46 -2.39
C PHE A 137 -13.06 -5.85 -2.44
N SER A 138 -13.93 -4.93 -1.99
CA SER A 138 -15.38 -5.09 -2.08
C SER A 138 -15.83 -5.29 -3.54
N PRO A 139 -16.82 -6.18 -3.81
CA PRO A 139 -17.38 -6.41 -5.16
C PRO A 139 -17.82 -5.14 -5.89
N ASP A 140 -18.22 -4.10 -5.16
CA ASP A 140 -18.70 -2.82 -5.71
C ASP A 140 -17.56 -1.84 -6.05
N ASN A 141 -16.30 -2.20 -5.78
CA ASN A 141 -15.14 -1.35 -6.07
C ASN A 141 -14.62 -1.55 -7.50
N ASP A 142 -15.37 -1.06 -8.48
CA ASP A 142 -15.02 -1.14 -9.91
C ASP A 142 -13.66 -0.47 -10.23
N GLY A 143 -13.29 0.56 -9.45
CA GLY A 143 -12.01 1.24 -9.60
C GLY A 143 -10.82 0.31 -9.31
N SER A 144 -10.85 -0.40 -8.19
CA SER A 144 -9.83 -1.39 -7.85
C SER A 144 -9.88 -2.58 -8.80
N ARG A 145 -11.07 -3.09 -9.13
CA ARG A 145 -11.24 -4.19 -10.10
C ARG A 145 -10.50 -3.89 -11.41
N SER A 146 -10.74 -2.72 -12.01
CA SER A 146 -10.12 -2.34 -13.28
C SER A 146 -8.59 -2.29 -13.21
N ILE A 147 -8.02 -1.82 -12.08
CA ILE A 147 -6.56 -1.74 -11.89
C ILE A 147 -5.97 -3.14 -11.75
N ILE A 148 -6.61 -3.99 -10.97
CA ILE A 148 -6.16 -5.32 -10.57
C ILE A 148 -6.21 -6.28 -11.76
N GLU A 149 -7.32 -6.29 -12.51
CA GLU A 149 -7.47 -7.09 -13.72
C GLU A 149 -6.52 -6.62 -14.85
N ALA A 150 -6.33 -5.30 -15.00
CA ALA A 150 -5.35 -4.76 -15.96
C ALA A 150 -3.89 -5.08 -15.60
N ALA A 151 -3.61 -5.40 -14.33
CA ALA A 151 -2.31 -5.88 -13.88
C ALA A 151 -2.13 -7.40 -14.05
N GLY A 152 -3.17 -8.10 -14.51
CA GLY A 152 -3.13 -9.54 -14.77
C GLY A 152 -3.48 -10.42 -13.58
N LEU A 153 -3.91 -9.85 -12.45
CA LEU A 153 -4.41 -10.65 -11.33
C LEU A 153 -5.77 -11.26 -11.70
N VAL A 154 -6.02 -12.46 -11.25
CA VAL A 154 -7.25 -13.22 -11.52
C VAL A 154 -8.00 -13.52 -10.22
N LEU A 155 -9.33 -13.57 -10.29
CA LEU A 155 -10.18 -13.95 -9.17
C LEU A 155 -9.89 -15.40 -8.75
N VAL A 156 -9.54 -15.60 -7.49
CA VAL A 156 -9.23 -16.93 -6.93
C VAL A 156 -10.18 -17.33 -5.79
N GLY A 157 -10.94 -16.40 -5.25
CA GLY A 157 -11.88 -16.67 -4.16
C GLY A 157 -12.56 -15.40 -3.64
N GLU A 158 -13.24 -15.59 -2.53
CA GLU A 158 -13.89 -14.53 -1.75
C GLU A 158 -13.71 -14.79 -0.27
N GLN A 159 -13.84 -13.74 0.54
CA GLN A 159 -13.80 -13.81 2.01
C GLN A 159 -14.80 -12.83 2.62
N ASP A 160 -15.24 -13.13 3.85
CA ASP A 160 -15.96 -12.16 4.67
C ASP A 160 -14.98 -11.49 5.63
N ASP A 161 -14.68 -10.22 5.40
CA ASP A 161 -13.88 -9.42 6.32
C ASP A 161 -14.77 -8.88 7.45
N PRO A 162 -14.35 -8.92 8.72
CA PRO A 162 -15.14 -8.43 9.85
C PRO A 162 -15.47 -6.92 9.81
N GLU A 163 -14.65 -6.12 9.13
CA GLU A 163 -14.80 -4.67 9.03
C GLU A 163 -15.39 -4.25 7.68
N ASP A 164 -14.91 -4.85 6.59
CA ASP A 164 -15.25 -4.45 5.21
C ASP A 164 -16.32 -5.33 4.55
N GLY A 165 -16.72 -6.44 5.20
CA GLY A 165 -17.73 -7.38 4.68
C GLY A 165 -17.17 -8.26 3.56
N LEU A 166 -18.01 -8.57 2.56
CA LEU A 166 -17.63 -9.45 1.46
C LEU A 166 -16.54 -8.80 0.60
N GLU A 167 -15.44 -9.52 0.42
CA GLU A 167 -14.33 -9.14 -0.44
C GLU A 167 -14.01 -10.20 -1.47
N LEU A 168 -13.61 -9.77 -2.66
CA LEU A 168 -13.09 -10.62 -3.72
C LEU A 168 -11.57 -10.70 -3.60
N ILE A 169 -11.02 -11.91 -3.72
CA ILE A 169 -9.58 -12.18 -3.63
C ILE A 169 -9.04 -12.38 -5.05
N TYR A 170 -8.08 -11.53 -5.44
CA TYR A 170 -7.38 -11.62 -6.72
C TYR A 170 -5.90 -11.89 -6.50
N GLU A 171 -5.31 -12.78 -7.32
CA GLU A 171 -3.91 -13.16 -7.21
C GLU A 171 -3.23 -13.30 -8.57
N ILE A 172 -1.89 -13.19 -8.54
CA ILE A 172 -0.99 -13.59 -9.63
C ILE A 172 0.31 -14.13 -9.01
N PRO A 173 0.90 -15.21 -9.55
CA PRO A 173 2.26 -15.59 -9.19
C PRO A 173 3.23 -14.44 -9.51
N ALA A 174 4.10 -14.07 -8.57
CA ALA A 174 5.03 -12.94 -8.74
C ALA A 174 5.90 -13.07 -10.00
N ARG A 175 6.31 -14.30 -10.36
CA ARG A 175 7.09 -14.61 -11.58
C ARG A 175 6.34 -14.30 -12.88
N ASP A 176 5.01 -14.25 -12.85
CA ASP A 176 4.15 -14.03 -14.02
C ASP A 176 3.73 -12.55 -14.15
N TYR A 177 3.95 -11.75 -13.11
CA TYR A 177 3.66 -10.33 -13.13
C TYR A 177 4.55 -9.59 -14.16
N ARG A 178 3.92 -8.70 -14.94
CA ARG A 178 4.60 -7.82 -15.92
C ARG A 178 4.13 -6.39 -15.70
N PRO A 179 5.03 -5.48 -15.24
CA PRO A 179 4.72 -4.08 -14.94
C PRO A 179 4.30 -3.24 -16.14
#